data_088c299c82fe293f604bfc77f1c6c2eb
#
_entry.id   088c299c82fe293f604bfc77f1c6c2eb
#
_cell.length_a   1.000
_cell.length_b   1.000
_cell.length_c   1.000
_cell.angle_alpha   90.00
_cell.angle_beta   90.00
_cell.angle_gamma   90.00
#
_symmetry.space_group_name_H-M   'P 1'
#
loop_
_entity.id
_entity.type
_entity.pdbx_description
1 polymer ?
#
loop_
_entity_poly.entity_id
_entity_poly.type
_entity_poly.pdbx_seq_one_letter_code
_entity_poly.pdbx_strand_id
1 'polypeptide(L)'
;MPQDNDNNSKTKLFFERAAEVGASGNFDYAIDMYIEGLRCTPDALQEGHLRLRELALIRQVRGGKKPSLRERMKHMRAKEPLEQMLNAEYLLAKDPDHLPYAETMLKSAVAMGYHKTAKWIADLLFAANNASESPSFHMYILLKDSYAAISHWDMAVMACQYAARLRPEDAEIADEVQRLSAELTVSRGKYDQEGDFRKSIKDREVQDKLHSQQAVVKTEDYRVSALEAVRKAYEQEPELSTNIFALASALADYGTDQADEEAVRLLEDAYRKRQDFSFKQHAGLVRIGQFKRKLREVQAFLDAYPEDRMAKSRLAGVMSQLNRAELEHYGLCVKNYPTDLKVKFEYAIRLVRNKRYDEAIPLLQEAQKDPRHRIAAMGKIGLCFFMKGWFADAIDIFTQAIESHERKDDDIGKELRYNLGRCYEEQGDRAKALEVYRRIAQLDFGYRDVSQRVDKLRNDGKESSSQ
;
A
#
# COMPACT_ATOMS: atom_id res chain seq x y z
N MET A 1 10.28 30.06 33.16
CA MET A 1 9.61 31.00 32.22
C MET A 1 10.49 31.76 31.25
N PRO A 2 11.83 31.92 31.34
CA PRO A 2 12.65 32.46 30.26
C PRO A 2 13.03 31.47 29.17
N GLN A 3 13.13 30.17 29.48
CA GLN A 3 13.56 29.13 28.52
C GLN A 3 12.51 28.77 27.44
N ASP A 4 11.20 28.87 27.75
CA ASP A 4 10.14 28.55 26.79
C ASP A 4 10.02 29.59 25.65
N ASN A 5 10.31 30.85 25.95
CA ASN A 5 10.24 31.92 24.96
C ASN A 5 11.41 31.85 23.95
N ASP A 6 12.59 31.42 24.41
CA ASP A 6 13.80 31.28 23.57
C ASP A 6 13.66 30.03 22.62
N ASN A 7 13.09 28.93 23.11
CA ASN A 7 12.82 27.76 22.30
C ASN A 7 11.75 28.02 21.22
N ASN A 8 10.70 28.74 21.54
CA ASN A 8 9.62 29.05 20.59
C ASN A 8 10.11 29.99 19.47
N SER A 9 10.99 30.95 19.82
CA SER A 9 11.64 31.82 18.83
C SER A 9 12.57 31.07 17.89
N LYS A 10 13.38 30.13 18.42
CA LYS A 10 14.27 29.28 17.62
C LYS A 10 13.49 28.31 16.70
N THR A 11 12.43 27.68 17.21
CA THR A 11 11.56 26.82 16.45
C THR A 11 10.97 27.52 15.23
N LYS A 12 10.45 28.74 15.44
CA LYS A 12 9.88 29.55 14.35
C LYS A 12 10.92 29.87 13.29
N LEU A 13 12.13 30.23 13.68
CA LEU A 13 13.22 30.51 12.76
C LEU A 13 13.61 29.30 11.91
N PHE A 14 13.66 28.10 12.52
CA PHE A 14 13.93 26.86 11.78
C PHE A 14 12.85 26.54 10.77
N PHE A 15 11.55 26.67 11.12
CA PHE A 15 10.45 26.37 10.20
C PHE A 15 10.35 27.40 9.06
N GLU A 16 10.54 28.70 9.33
CA GLU A 16 10.59 29.73 8.31
C GLU A 16 11.75 29.47 7.33
N ARG A 17 12.94 29.18 7.85
CA ARG A 17 14.09 28.84 7.02
C ARG A 17 13.90 27.58 6.21
N ALA A 18 13.29 26.56 6.79
CA ALA A 18 12.96 25.32 6.09
C ALA A 18 12.00 25.56 4.91
N ALA A 19 10.99 26.40 5.11
CA ALA A 19 10.04 26.75 4.06
C ALA A 19 10.70 27.54 2.91
N GLU A 20 11.54 28.54 3.21
CA GLU A 20 12.30 29.31 2.20
C GLU A 20 13.21 28.40 1.37
N VAL A 21 13.97 27.55 2.04
CA VAL A 21 14.93 26.64 1.39
C VAL A 21 14.21 25.57 0.58
N GLY A 22 13.08 25.06 1.09
CA GLY A 22 12.21 24.13 0.36
C GLY A 22 11.64 24.76 -0.91
N ALA A 23 11.21 26.03 -0.85
CA ALA A 23 10.72 26.76 -2.02
C ALA A 23 11.81 26.96 -3.08
N SER A 24 13.08 27.11 -2.68
CA SER A 24 14.22 27.19 -3.61
C SER A 24 14.63 25.85 -4.22
N GLY A 25 13.99 24.74 -3.82
CA GLY A 25 14.25 23.39 -4.35
C GLY A 25 15.34 22.59 -3.62
N ASN A 26 15.93 23.14 -2.57
CA ASN A 26 16.91 22.41 -1.74
C ASN A 26 16.20 21.59 -0.65
N PHE A 27 15.52 20.52 -1.07
CA PHE A 27 14.66 19.72 -0.21
C PHE A 27 15.40 19.00 0.92
N ASP A 28 16.60 18.48 0.66
CA ASP A 28 17.35 17.72 1.68
C ASP A 28 17.75 18.64 2.84
N TYR A 29 18.22 19.84 2.57
CA TYR A 29 18.53 20.81 3.62
C TYR A 29 17.28 21.35 4.32
N ALA A 30 16.17 21.50 3.60
CA ALA A 30 14.89 21.88 4.21
C ALA A 30 14.38 20.80 5.19
N ILE A 31 14.54 19.50 4.86
CA ILE A 31 14.24 18.39 5.76
C ILE A 31 15.07 18.52 7.05
N ASP A 32 16.39 18.74 6.93
CA ASP A 32 17.25 18.91 8.11
C ASP A 32 16.76 20.05 9.01
N MET A 33 16.37 21.19 8.42
CA MET A 33 15.87 22.34 9.18
C MET A 33 14.52 22.06 9.86
N TYR A 34 13.59 21.35 9.20
CA TYR A 34 12.36 20.93 9.85
C TYR A 34 12.62 19.99 11.03
N ILE A 35 13.52 19.03 10.89
CA ILE A 35 13.90 18.11 11.99
C ILE A 35 14.51 18.87 13.16
N GLU A 36 15.38 19.88 12.92
CA GLU A 36 15.91 20.70 14.01
C GLU A 36 14.84 21.55 14.69
N GLY A 37 13.87 22.09 13.93
CA GLY A 37 12.72 22.78 14.50
C GLY A 37 11.84 21.86 15.37
N LEU A 38 11.59 20.65 14.89
CA LEU A 38 10.85 19.60 15.61
C LEU A 38 11.63 19.08 16.83
N ARG A 39 12.95 19.15 16.84
CA ARG A 39 13.75 18.84 18.03
C ARG A 39 13.48 19.84 19.17
N CYS A 40 13.22 21.09 18.82
CA CYS A 40 12.87 22.14 19.80
C CYS A 40 11.39 22.04 20.25
N THR A 41 10.48 21.65 19.33
CA THR A 41 9.05 21.54 19.60
C THR A 41 8.48 20.26 18.95
N PRO A 42 8.63 19.10 19.63
CA PRO A 42 8.38 17.79 19.02
C PRO A 42 6.91 17.47 18.66
N ASP A 43 5.94 18.20 19.23
CA ASP A 43 4.51 18.02 18.91
C ASP A 43 3.93 19.18 18.08
N ALA A 44 4.78 19.87 17.31
CA ALA A 44 4.39 20.97 16.43
C ALA A 44 3.76 20.43 15.13
N LEU A 45 2.51 19.99 15.21
CA LEU A 45 1.83 19.30 14.11
C LEU A 45 1.70 20.20 12.86
N GLN A 46 1.13 21.39 12.98
CA GLN A 46 0.77 22.25 11.83
C GLN A 46 1.97 22.86 11.12
N GLU A 47 2.90 23.37 11.89
CA GLU A 47 4.05 24.14 11.37
C GLU A 47 5.26 23.26 11.08
N GLY A 48 5.37 22.10 11.74
CA GLY A 48 6.46 21.14 11.59
C GLY A 48 6.08 19.92 10.76
N HIS A 49 5.44 18.95 11.38
CA HIS A 49 5.19 17.62 10.79
C HIS A 49 4.42 17.68 9.47
N LEU A 50 3.32 18.44 9.39
CA LEU A 50 2.51 18.53 8.17
C LEU A 50 3.28 19.23 7.04
N ARG A 51 4.02 20.30 7.33
CA ARG A 51 4.82 21.01 6.35
C ARG A 51 6.00 20.17 5.85
N LEU A 52 6.63 19.43 6.75
CA LEU A 52 7.66 18.46 6.37
C LEU A 52 7.09 17.35 5.47
N ARG A 53 5.89 16.86 5.76
CA ARG A 53 5.21 15.86 4.92
C ARG A 53 4.88 16.41 3.54
N GLU A 54 4.36 17.62 3.43
CA GLU A 54 4.11 18.29 2.14
C GLU A 54 5.40 18.42 1.32
N LEU A 55 6.48 18.89 1.95
CA LEU A 55 7.79 18.99 1.33
C LEU A 55 8.31 17.63 0.85
N ALA A 56 8.15 16.57 1.66
CA ALA A 56 8.57 15.23 1.33
C ALA A 56 7.86 14.67 0.09
N LEU A 57 6.55 14.91 -0.03
CA LEU A 57 5.76 14.51 -1.20
C LEU A 57 6.18 15.30 -2.45
N ILE A 58 6.44 16.59 -2.35
CA ILE A 58 6.95 17.41 -3.46
C ILE A 58 8.33 16.88 -3.89
N ARG A 59 9.22 16.60 -2.92
CA ARG A 59 10.54 16.02 -3.19
C ARG A 59 10.43 14.67 -3.91
N GLN A 60 9.52 13.80 -3.49
CA GLN A 60 9.29 12.50 -4.12
C GLN A 60 8.83 12.65 -5.58
N VAL A 61 7.87 13.53 -5.86
CA VAL A 61 7.38 13.84 -7.21
C VAL A 61 8.51 14.38 -8.11
N ARG A 62 9.43 15.16 -7.55
CA ARG A 62 10.60 15.70 -8.28
C ARG A 62 11.77 14.71 -8.41
N GLY A 63 11.56 13.43 -8.09
CA GLY A 63 12.56 12.38 -8.26
C GLY A 63 13.63 12.35 -7.17
N GLY A 64 13.32 12.85 -5.98
CA GLY A 64 14.20 12.78 -4.81
C GLY A 64 14.65 11.36 -4.49
N LYS A 65 15.93 11.16 -4.24
CA LYS A 65 16.51 9.84 -3.96
C LYS A 65 16.05 9.31 -2.60
N LYS A 66 15.72 8.03 -2.54
CA LYS A 66 15.45 7.32 -1.28
C LYS A 66 16.70 7.30 -0.39
N PRO A 67 16.52 7.16 0.94
CA PRO A 67 17.65 7.15 1.86
C PRO A 67 18.59 5.99 1.54
N SER A 68 19.89 6.27 1.49
CA SER A 68 20.93 5.27 1.29
C SER A 68 21.00 4.30 2.47
N LEU A 69 21.61 3.11 2.26
CA LEU A 69 21.81 2.14 3.34
C LEU A 69 22.58 2.76 4.52
N ARG A 70 23.60 3.60 4.24
CA ARG A 70 24.40 4.28 5.26
C ARG A 70 23.58 5.27 6.07
N GLU A 71 22.70 6.05 5.44
CA GLU A 71 21.78 6.95 6.12
C GLU A 71 20.80 6.19 7.00
N ARG A 72 20.19 5.11 6.47
CA ARG A 72 19.30 4.25 7.26
C ARG A 72 19.99 3.71 8.51
N MET A 73 21.19 3.14 8.35
CA MET A 73 21.95 2.61 9.49
C MET A 73 22.32 3.69 10.51
N LYS A 74 22.61 4.92 10.07
CA LYS A 74 22.92 6.05 10.96
C LYS A 74 21.69 6.43 11.80
N HIS A 75 20.52 6.58 11.16
CA HIS A 75 19.30 7.07 11.80
C HIS A 75 18.52 5.99 12.57
N MET A 76 18.76 4.69 12.33
CA MET A 76 18.14 3.60 13.10
C MET A 76 18.84 3.26 14.42
N ARG A 77 19.96 3.89 14.76
CA ARG A 77 20.76 3.58 15.97
C ARG A 77 20.38 4.39 17.20
N ALA A 78 19.46 5.32 17.10
CA ALA A 78 19.04 6.14 18.22
C ALA A 78 18.40 5.27 19.34
N LYS A 79 18.74 5.57 20.60
CA LYS A 79 18.19 4.89 21.78
C LYS A 79 17.09 5.71 22.46
N GLU A 80 17.24 7.02 22.46
CA GLU A 80 16.27 7.96 23.04
C GLU A 80 15.02 8.05 22.20
N PRO A 81 13.79 7.92 22.77
CA PRO A 81 12.55 7.89 22.01
C PRO A 81 12.33 9.15 21.14
N LEU A 82 12.72 10.33 21.59
CA LEU A 82 12.65 11.56 20.80
C LEU A 82 13.53 11.47 19.54
N GLU A 83 14.77 11.02 19.70
CA GLU A 83 15.68 10.85 18.57
C GLU A 83 15.22 9.74 17.63
N GLN A 84 14.57 8.68 18.16
CA GLN A 84 13.96 7.63 17.33
C GLN A 84 12.83 8.21 16.48
N MET A 85 11.96 9.03 17.07
CA MET A 85 10.86 9.69 16.37
C MET A 85 11.37 10.58 15.25
N LEU A 86 12.30 11.50 15.55
CA LEU A 86 12.86 12.46 14.60
C LEU A 86 13.65 11.77 13.47
N ASN A 87 14.43 10.74 13.81
CA ASN A 87 15.16 9.97 12.82
C ASN A 87 14.22 9.15 11.91
N ALA A 88 13.14 8.60 12.47
CA ALA A 88 12.13 7.91 11.69
C ALA A 88 11.41 8.87 10.74
N GLU A 89 11.11 10.08 11.20
CA GLU A 89 10.49 11.13 10.39
C GLU A 89 11.43 11.66 9.30
N TYR A 90 12.71 11.82 9.59
CA TYR A 90 13.73 12.16 8.59
C TYR A 90 13.77 11.11 7.46
N LEU A 91 13.77 9.82 7.81
CA LEU A 91 13.76 8.74 6.83
C LEU A 91 12.42 8.69 6.06
N LEU A 92 11.30 8.94 6.74
CA LEU A 92 9.97 9.03 6.15
C LEU A 92 9.87 10.22 5.18
N ALA A 93 10.50 11.36 5.49
CA ALA A 93 10.56 12.51 4.58
C ALA A 93 11.35 12.20 3.30
N LYS A 94 12.31 11.28 3.36
CA LYS A 94 13.06 10.82 2.17
C LYS A 94 12.40 9.66 1.43
N ASP A 95 11.56 8.87 2.08
CA ASP A 95 10.77 7.76 1.50
C ASP A 95 9.36 7.71 2.11
N PRO A 96 8.45 8.61 1.65
CA PRO A 96 7.12 8.81 2.24
C PRO A 96 6.21 7.58 2.25
N ASP A 97 6.48 6.58 1.41
CA ASP A 97 5.68 5.37 1.27
C ASP A 97 6.19 4.21 2.14
N HIS A 98 7.27 4.42 2.89
CA HIS A 98 7.88 3.37 3.70
C HIS A 98 7.23 3.27 5.08
N LEU A 99 6.14 2.50 5.20
CA LEU A 99 5.34 2.34 6.41
C LEU A 99 6.14 1.98 7.67
N PRO A 100 7.18 1.14 7.66
CA PRO A 100 7.99 0.85 8.85
C PRO A 100 8.62 2.07 9.52
N TYR A 101 8.93 3.14 8.78
CA TYR A 101 9.40 4.39 9.39
C TYR A 101 8.26 5.10 10.13
N ALA A 102 7.06 5.12 9.52
CA ALA A 102 5.86 5.66 10.16
C ALA A 102 5.46 4.88 11.43
N GLU A 103 5.59 3.54 11.42
CA GLU A 103 5.38 2.72 12.62
C GLU A 103 6.36 3.08 13.76
N THR A 104 7.64 3.25 13.44
CA THR A 104 8.66 3.63 14.42
C THR A 104 8.35 5.01 14.99
N MET A 105 7.96 5.97 14.14
CA MET A 105 7.55 7.30 14.54
C MET A 105 6.33 7.26 15.47
N LEU A 106 5.29 6.47 15.14
CA LEU A 106 4.09 6.30 15.96
C LEU A 106 4.43 5.77 17.35
N LYS A 107 5.18 4.67 17.42
CA LYS A 107 5.58 4.05 18.69
C LYS A 107 6.33 5.03 19.59
N SER A 108 7.25 5.80 19.01
CA SER A 108 8.03 6.79 19.75
C SER A 108 7.19 7.99 20.18
N ALA A 109 6.29 8.49 19.32
CA ALA A 109 5.39 9.60 19.67
C ALA A 109 4.42 9.22 20.79
N VAL A 110 3.87 8.00 20.78
CA VAL A 110 3.03 7.47 21.85
C VAL A 110 3.80 7.36 23.16
N ALA A 111 5.01 6.79 23.13
CA ALA A 111 5.86 6.62 24.31
C ALA A 111 6.23 7.97 24.98
N MET A 112 6.34 9.05 24.20
CA MET A 112 6.66 10.39 24.68
C MET A 112 5.41 11.23 25.01
N GLY A 113 4.20 10.73 24.78
CA GLY A 113 2.95 11.44 25.03
C GLY A 113 2.70 12.61 24.06
N TYR A 114 3.26 12.57 22.85
CA TYR A 114 3.00 13.57 21.81
C TYR A 114 1.67 13.25 21.10
N HIS A 115 0.57 13.60 21.75
CA HIS A 115 -0.77 13.18 21.34
C HIS A 115 -1.17 13.63 19.94
N LYS A 116 -0.80 14.85 19.53
CA LYS A 116 -1.16 15.38 18.19
C LYS A 116 -0.41 14.66 17.11
N THR A 117 0.90 14.48 17.29
CA THR A 117 1.76 13.75 16.36
C THR A 117 1.39 12.27 16.30
N ALA A 118 1.15 11.62 17.46
CA ALA A 118 0.75 10.21 17.51
C ALA A 118 -0.59 9.99 16.79
N LYS A 119 -1.58 10.86 17.03
CA LYS A 119 -2.86 10.75 16.33
C LYS A 119 -2.70 10.88 14.82
N TRP A 120 -2.00 11.91 14.37
CA TRP A 120 -1.80 12.16 12.95
C TRP A 120 -1.12 10.99 12.22
N ILE A 121 -0.03 10.46 12.80
CA ILE A 121 0.70 9.36 12.15
C ILE A 121 -0.09 8.03 12.23
N ALA A 122 -0.89 7.82 13.30
CA ALA A 122 -1.81 6.69 13.41
C ALA A 122 -2.91 6.75 12.34
N ASP A 123 -3.50 7.92 12.11
CA ASP A 123 -4.51 8.13 11.06
C ASP A 123 -3.92 7.84 9.66
N LEU A 124 -2.68 8.26 9.41
CA LEU A 124 -1.97 7.98 8.17
C LEU A 124 -1.74 6.49 7.96
N LEU A 125 -1.28 5.77 9.00
CA LEU A 125 -1.05 4.33 8.96
C LEU A 125 -2.36 3.55 8.83
N PHE A 126 -3.40 3.96 9.54
CA PHE A 126 -4.73 3.34 9.45
C PHE A 126 -5.27 3.40 8.02
N ALA A 127 -5.13 4.54 7.41
CA ALA A 127 -5.54 4.77 6.04
C ALA A 127 -4.72 3.98 5.03
N ALA A 128 -3.39 3.94 5.20
CA ALA A 128 -2.51 3.16 4.35
C ALA A 128 -2.80 1.65 4.45
N ASN A 129 -3.10 1.15 5.66
CA ASN A 129 -3.46 -0.25 5.88
C ASN A 129 -4.81 -0.59 5.24
N ASN A 130 -5.81 0.30 5.34
CA ASN A 130 -7.13 0.09 4.72
C ASN A 130 -7.07 0.14 3.18
N ALA A 131 -6.15 0.92 2.62
CA ALA A 131 -5.96 1.01 1.17
C ALA A 131 -5.12 -0.14 0.60
N SER A 132 -4.50 -0.95 1.45
CA SER A 132 -3.70 -2.11 1.03
C SER A 132 -4.57 -3.21 0.44
N GLU A 133 -4.07 -3.90 -0.59
CA GLU A 133 -4.70 -5.11 -1.13
C GLU A 133 -4.72 -6.28 -0.10
N SER A 134 -3.82 -6.23 0.88
CA SER A 134 -3.71 -7.21 1.97
C SER A 134 -3.50 -6.46 3.28
N PRO A 135 -4.57 -5.98 3.94
CA PRO A 135 -4.46 -5.26 5.21
C PRO A 135 -3.80 -6.12 6.28
N SER A 136 -2.86 -5.53 7.01
CA SER A 136 -2.11 -6.21 8.05
C SER A 136 -2.90 -6.23 9.37
N PHE A 137 -3.17 -7.43 9.88
CA PHE A 137 -3.74 -7.63 11.21
C PHE A 137 -2.89 -6.97 12.31
N HIS A 138 -1.57 -7.17 12.25
CA HIS A 138 -0.65 -6.61 13.23
C HIS A 138 -0.66 -5.08 13.25
N MET A 139 -0.85 -4.46 12.10
CA MET A 139 -1.00 -3.00 11.99
C MET A 139 -2.26 -2.52 12.71
N TYR A 140 -3.40 -3.21 12.56
CA TYR A 140 -4.62 -2.82 13.30
C TYR A 140 -4.47 -2.98 14.80
N ILE A 141 -3.75 -3.99 15.28
CA ILE A 141 -3.45 -4.12 16.72
C ILE A 141 -2.57 -2.99 17.21
N LEU A 142 -1.49 -2.66 16.49
CA LEU A 142 -0.65 -1.51 16.81
C LEU A 142 -1.45 -0.20 16.87
N LEU A 143 -2.33 0.02 15.89
CA LEU A 143 -3.17 1.22 15.82
C LEU A 143 -4.18 1.27 16.96
N LYS A 144 -4.84 0.15 17.28
CA LYS A 144 -5.75 0.02 18.42
C LYS A 144 -5.05 0.43 19.73
N ASP A 145 -3.87 -0.12 19.99
CA ASP A 145 -3.10 0.16 21.19
C ASP A 145 -2.63 1.63 21.22
N SER A 146 -2.19 2.15 20.08
CA SER A 146 -1.75 3.54 19.96
C SER A 146 -2.88 4.55 20.18
N TYR A 147 -4.05 4.33 19.59
CA TYR A 147 -5.23 5.19 19.79
C TYR A 147 -5.74 5.11 21.24
N ALA A 148 -5.76 3.93 21.84
CA ALA A 148 -6.14 3.75 23.25
C ALA A 148 -5.17 4.51 24.16
N ALA A 149 -3.86 4.43 23.93
CA ALA A 149 -2.84 5.11 24.72
C ALA A 149 -2.97 6.64 24.70
N ILE A 150 -3.49 7.22 23.62
CA ILE A 150 -3.74 8.66 23.49
C ILE A 150 -5.22 9.03 23.75
N SER A 151 -6.01 8.10 24.33
CA SER A 151 -7.42 8.28 24.69
C SER A 151 -8.37 8.58 23.51
N HIS A 152 -8.00 8.21 22.29
CA HIS A 152 -8.86 8.26 21.10
C HIS A 152 -9.66 6.96 20.96
N TRP A 153 -10.62 6.76 21.89
CA TRP A 153 -11.37 5.51 22.05
C TRP A 153 -12.21 5.12 20.82
N ASP A 154 -12.76 6.08 20.10
CA ASP A 154 -13.53 5.89 18.86
C ASP A 154 -12.67 5.22 17.77
N MET A 155 -11.46 5.72 17.56
CA MET A 155 -10.51 5.15 16.59
C MET A 155 -9.92 3.83 17.09
N ALA A 156 -9.72 3.67 18.40
CA ALA A 156 -9.28 2.41 18.98
C ALA A 156 -10.32 1.29 18.75
N VAL A 157 -11.61 1.57 18.98
CA VAL A 157 -12.70 0.64 18.68
C VAL A 157 -12.74 0.31 17.20
N MET A 158 -12.63 1.30 16.33
CA MET A 158 -12.63 1.12 14.90
C MET A 158 -11.47 0.22 14.43
N ALA A 159 -10.24 0.48 14.87
CA ALA A 159 -9.08 -0.34 14.54
C ALA A 159 -9.25 -1.79 15.04
N CYS A 160 -9.78 -1.99 16.25
CA CYS A 160 -10.07 -3.31 16.80
C CYS A 160 -11.13 -4.06 15.98
N GLN A 161 -12.19 -3.39 15.53
CA GLN A 161 -13.23 -3.97 14.66
C GLN A 161 -12.65 -4.41 13.30
N TYR A 162 -11.71 -3.63 12.73
CA TYR A 162 -11.04 -4.05 11.50
C TYR A 162 -10.11 -5.25 11.72
N ALA A 163 -9.44 -5.34 12.88
CA ALA A 163 -8.69 -6.54 13.26
C ALA A 163 -9.61 -7.77 13.42
N ALA A 164 -10.76 -7.62 14.08
CA ALA A 164 -11.76 -8.68 14.25
C ALA A 164 -12.30 -9.20 12.90
N ARG A 165 -12.47 -8.34 11.89
CA ARG A 165 -12.88 -8.77 10.54
C ARG A 165 -11.84 -9.65 9.84
N LEU A 166 -10.56 -9.43 10.14
CA LEU A 166 -9.48 -10.27 9.58
C LEU A 166 -9.32 -11.60 10.30
N ARG A 167 -9.77 -11.68 11.57
CA ARG A 167 -9.74 -12.92 12.39
C ARG A 167 -11.05 -13.07 13.18
N PRO A 168 -12.14 -13.45 12.53
CA PRO A 168 -13.45 -13.56 13.17
C PRO A 168 -13.53 -14.63 14.27
N GLU A 169 -12.64 -15.63 14.22
CA GLU A 169 -12.55 -16.73 15.20
C GLU A 169 -11.83 -16.33 16.51
N ASP A 170 -11.21 -15.16 16.56
CA ASP A 170 -10.38 -14.71 17.67
C ASP A 170 -11.24 -14.09 18.76
N ALA A 171 -11.58 -14.88 19.79
CA ALA A 171 -12.44 -14.46 20.91
C ALA A 171 -11.79 -13.33 21.74
N GLU A 172 -10.45 -13.28 21.86
CA GLU A 172 -9.77 -12.24 22.62
C GLU A 172 -9.98 -10.85 21.98
N ILE A 173 -10.01 -10.79 20.65
CA ILE A 173 -10.27 -9.54 19.93
C ILE A 173 -11.73 -9.12 20.05
N ALA A 174 -12.67 -10.07 20.04
CA ALA A 174 -14.09 -9.78 20.26
C ALA A 174 -14.32 -9.17 21.64
N ASP A 175 -13.71 -9.73 22.67
CA ASP A 175 -13.77 -9.21 24.05
C ASP A 175 -13.12 -7.82 24.14
N GLU A 176 -12.01 -7.61 23.44
CA GLU A 176 -11.32 -6.33 23.40
C GLU A 176 -12.16 -5.22 22.73
N VAL A 177 -12.93 -5.54 21.68
CA VAL A 177 -13.90 -4.61 21.06
C VAL A 177 -14.95 -4.18 22.10
N GLN A 178 -15.46 -5.12 22.92
CA GLN A 178 -16.43 -4.80 23.96
C GLN A 178 -15.81 -3.90 25.04
N ARG A 179 -14.59 -4.21 25.48
CA ARG A 179 -13.85 -3.41 26.48
C ARG A 179 -13.62 -1.98 26.00
N LEU A 180 -13.11 -1.80 24.79
CA LEU A 180 -12.86 -0.47 24.22
C LEU A 180 -14.16 0.31 23.98
N SER A 181 -15.25 -0.37 23.63
CA SER A 181 -16.58 0.25 23.47
C SER A 181 -17.14 0.75 24.82
N ALA A 182 -16.86 0.04 25.91
CA ALA A 182 -17.21 0.48 27.25
C ALA A 182 -16.41 1.75 27.64
N GLU A 183 -15.08 1.78 27.37
CA GLU A 183 -14.25 2.96 27.61
C GLU A 183 -14.72 4.18 26.79
N LEU A 184 -15.09 3.97 25.54
CA LEU A 184 -15.69 5.01 24.69
C LEU A 184 -16.97 5.58 25.31
N THR A 185 -17.84 4.71 25.85
CA THR A 185 -19.10 5.13 26.50
C THR A 185 -18.82 5.94 27.76
N VAL A 186 -17.88 5.49 28.59
CA VAL A 186 -17.45 6.22 29.82
C VAL A 186 -16.84 7.57 29.45
N SER A 187 -16.00 7.61 28.42
CA SER A 187 -15.40 8.86 27.94
C SER A 187 -16.46 9.87 27.49
N ARG A 188 -17.45 9.41 26.70
CA ARG A 188 -18.59 10.28 26.30
C ARG A 188 -19.44 10.77 27.46
N GLY A 189 -19.71 9.92 28.45
CA GLY A 189 -20.47 10.32 29.63
C GLY A 189 -19.78 11.37 30.52
N LYS A 190 -18.46 11.48 30.49
CA LYS A 190 -17.70 12.54 31.16
C LYS A 190 -17.77 13.89 30.43
N TYR A 191 -17.90 13.89 29.09
CA TYR A 191 -18.03 15.12 28.30
C TYR A 191 -19.40 15.80 28.47
N ASP A 192 -20.47 15.05 28.80
CA ASP A 192 -21.82 15.62 29.06
C ASP A 192 -21.93 16.36 30.40
N GLN A 193 -20.94 16.25 31.28
CA GLN A 193 -20.95 16.91 32.61
C GLN A 193 -20.21 18.25 32.65
N GLU A 194 -19.38 18.59 31.67
CA GLU A 194 -18.70 19.88 31.59
C GLU A 194 -19.32 20.73 30.46
N GLY A 195 -20.29 21.56 30.83
CA GLY A 195 -21.02 22.44 29.92
C GLY A 195 -20.14 23.50 29.26
N ASP A 196 -19.87 23.32 27.99
CA ASP A 196 -19.71 24.46 27.06
C ASP A 196 -20.05 24.08 25.60
N PHE A 197 -21.34 23.92 25.35
CA PHE A 197 -21.92 23.52 24.04
C PHE A 197 -21.67 24.54 22.94
N ARG A 198 -21.35 25.80 23.24
CA ARG A 198 -21.15 26.86 22.21
C ARG A 198 -19.71 26.97 21.70
N LYS A 199 -18.71 26.60 22.51
CA LYS A 199 -17.31 26.49 22.04
C LYS A 199 -17.09 25.26 21.19
N SER A 200 -17.74 24.18 21.55
CA SER A 200 -17.68 22.90 20.85
C SER A 200 -18.14 22.97 19.38
N ILE A 201 -19.07 23.86 19.02
CA ILE A 201 -19.57 23.97 17.63
C ILE A 201 -18.55 24.66 16.72
N LYS A 202 -17.88 25.73 17.18
CA LYS A 202 -16.83 26.40 16.37
C LYS A 202 -15.56 25.57 16.21
N ASP A 203 -15.17 24.86 17.26
CA ASP A 203 -14.04 23.92 17.19
C ASP A 203 -14.38 22.71 16.33
N ARG A 204 -15.64 22.29 16.29
CA ARG A 204 -16.11 21.18 15.45
C ARG A 204 -16.10 21.53 13.96
N GLU A 205 -16.54 22.72 13.57
CA GLU A 205 -16.48 23.17 12.18
C GLU A 205 -15.02 23.36 11.68
N VAL A 206 -14.12 23.80 12.53
CA VAL A 206 -12.69 23.90 12.22
C VAL A 206 -12.03 22.53 12.22
N GLN A 207 -12.40 21.63 13.14
CA GLN A 207 -11.94 20.25 13.15
C GLN A 207 -12.52 19.45 11.98
N ASP A 208 -13.78 19.61 11.62
CA ASP A 208 -14.39 18.93 10.45
C ASP A 208 -13.75 19.41 9.13
N LYS A 209 -13.38 20.69 9.02
CA LYS A 209 -12.58 21.19 7.91
C LYS A 209 -11.15 20.64 7.89
N LEU A 210 -10.49 20.53 9.04
CA LEU A 210 -9.18 19.90 9.15
C LEU A 210 -9.25 18.38 8.94
N HIS A 211 -10.28 17.71 9.47
CA HIS A 211 -10.52 16.29 9.25
C HIS A 211 -10.84 15.98 7.78
N SER A 212 -11.59 16.83 7.09
CA SER A 212 -11.86 16.67 5.66
C SER A 212 -10.62 16.88 4.79
N GLN A 213 -9.67 17.73 5.23
CA GLN A 213 -8.36 17.90 4.57
C GLN A 213 -7.38 16.77 4.86
N GLN A 214 -7.55 16.05 5.99
CA GLN A 214 -6.67 14.97 6.43
C GLN A 214 -7.27 13.57 6.27
N ALA A 215 -8.56 13.46 5.99
CA ALA A 215 -9.22 12.18 5.79
C ALA A 215 -8.70 11.52 4.51
N VAL A 216 -8.17 10.31 4.64
CA VAL A 216 -7.78 9.45 3.52
C VAL A 216 -9.01 8.92 2.76
N VAL A 217 -10.19 8.93 3.37
CA VAL A 217 -11.45 8.98 2.64
C VAL A 217 -11.70 10.46 2.34
N LYS A 218 -11.21 10.92 1.20
CA LYS A 218 -11.50 12.25 0.66
C LYS A 218 -13.01 12.40 0.60
N THR A 219 -13.60 13.21 1.48
CA THR A 219 -15.01 13.54 1.39
C THR A 219 -15.27 14.14 0.01
N GLU A 220 -16.50 14.00 -0.51
CA GLU A 220 -16.85 14.52 -1.83
C GLU A 220 -16.53 16.01 -1.95
N ASP A 221 -16.81 16.79 -0.90
CA ASP A 221 -16.48 18.23 -0.82
C ASP A 221 -14.97 18.51 -0.90
N TYR A 222 -14.13 17.66 -0.28
CA TYR A 222 -12.67 17.80 -0.39
C TYR A 222 -12.18 17.48 -1.81
N ARG A 223 -12.73 16.44 -2.45
CA ARG A 223 -12.37 16.08 -3.82
C ARG A 223 -12.75 17.18 -4.80
N VAL A 224 -13.92 17.79 -4.61
CA VAL A 224 -14.38 18.93 -5.41
C VAL A 224 -13.44 20.12 -5.22
N SER A 225 -13.18 20.54 -3.98
CA SER A 225 -12.32 21.72 -3.70
C SER A 225 -10.87 21.50 -4.15
N ALA A 226 -10.34 20.29 -3.99
CA ALA A 226 -9.00 19.94 -4.48
C ALA A 226 -8.92 19.96 -6.00
N LEU A 227 -9.96 19.42 -6.69
CA LEU A 227 -10.05 19.45 -8.13
C LEU A 227 -10.14 20.88 -8.67
N GLU A 228 -10.94 21.75 -8.04
CA GLU A 228 -11.07 23.17 -8.42
C GLU A 228 -9.74 23.92 -8.28
N ALA A 229 -9.02 23.71 -7.16
CA ALA A 229 -7.72 24.33 -6.93
C ALA A 229 -6.69 23.95 -8.01
N VAL A 230 -6.62 22.66 -8.34
CA VAL A 230 -5.69 22.14 -9.35
C VAL A 230 -6.12 22.57 -10.77
N ARG A 231 -7.41 22.63 -11.04
CA ARG A 231 -7.96 23.13 -12.33
C ARG A 231 -7.58 24.60 -12.54
N LYS A 232 -7.69 25.42 -11.51
CA LYS A 232 -7.29 26.82 -11.55
C LYS A 232 -5.78 26.98 -11.79
N ALA A 233 -4.94 26.14 -11.16
CA ALA A 233 -3.50 26.14 -11.42
C ALA A 233 -3.16 25.74 -12.86
N TYR A 234 -3.88 24.75 -13.41
CA TYR A 234 -3.74 24.35 -14.80
C TYR A 234 -4.19 25.46 -15.78
N GLU A 235 -5.25 26.18 -15.50
CA GLU A 235 -5.73 27.29 -16.33
C GLU A 235 -4.71 28.45 -16.38
N GLN A 236 -3.97 28.69 -15.30
CA GLN A 236 -2.91 29.70 -15.26
C GLN A 236 -1.68 29.29 -16.08
N GLU A 237 -1.25 28.02 -15.98
CA GLU A 237 -0.06 27.51 -16.66
C GLU A 237 -0.35 26.12 -17.30
N PRO A 238 -1.10 26.09 -18.43
CA PRO A 238 -1.54 24.84 -19.05
C PRO A 238 -0.39 24.05 -19.70
N GLU A 239 0.73 24.72 -19.98
CA GLU A 239 1.90 24.09 -20.58
C GLU A 239 2.83 23.46 -19.54
N LEU A 240 2.60 23.65 -18.24
CA LEU A 240 3.45 23.07 -17.21
C LEU A 240 3.08 21.60 -16.99
N SER A 241 4.03 20.66 -17.21
CA SER A 241 3.80 19.22 -17.09
C SER A 241 3.28 18.82 -15.71
N THR A 242 3.78 19.48 -14.66
CA THR A 242 3.32 19.24 -13.28
C THR A 242 1.85 19.54 -13.09
N ASN A 243 1.32 20.61 -13.71
CA ASN A 243 -0.09 20.98 -13.62
C ASN A 243 -0.97 19.98 -14.40
N ILE A 244 -0.49 19.50 -15.56
CA ILE A 244 -1.18 18.48 -16.34
C ILE A 244 -1.30 17.17 -15.52
N PHE A 245 -0.20 16.70 -14.92
CA PHE A 245 -0.23 15.49 -14.08
C PHE A 245 -1.06 15.68 -12.81
N ALA A 246 -0.98 16.85 -12.17
CA ALA A 246 -1.76 17.16 -10.98
C ALA A 246 -3.26 17.13 -11.29
N LEU A 247 -3.69 17.78 -12.40
CA LEU A 247 -5.09 17.80 -12.81
C LEU A 247 -5.58 16.40 -13.19
N ALA A 248 -4.81 15.65 -13.97
CA ALA A 248 -5.17 14.28 -14.33
C ALA A 248 -5.28 13.35 -13.10
N SER A 249 -4.41 13.51 -12.11
CA SER A 249 -4.47 12.74 -10.86
C SER A 249 -5.69 13.14 -10.01
N ALA A 250 -5.98 14.44 -9.89
CA ALA A 250 -7.16 14.91 -9.15
C ALA A 250 -8.48 14.45 -9.80
N LEU A 251 -8.56 14.44 -11.14
CA LEU A 251 -9.69 13.91 -11.89
C LEU A 251 -9.86 12.40 -11.66
N ALA A 252 -8.76 11.62 -11.71
CA ALA A 252 -8.80 10.19 -11.43
C ALA A 252 -9.21 9.88 -9.98
N ASP A 253 -8.76 10.70 -9.02
CA ASP A 253 -9.12 10.62 -7.61
C ASP A 253 -10.59 11.01 -7.36
N TYR A 254 -11.15 11.92 -8.16
CA TYR A 254 -12.57 12.27 -8.09
C TYR A 254 -13.46 11.06 -8.36
N GLY A 255 -13.04 10.18 -9.25
CA GLY A 255 -13.53 8.81 -9.31
C GLY A 255 -14.84 8.63 -10.08
N THR A 256 -15.22 9.54 -10.95
CA THR A 256 -16.33 9.35 -11.91
C THR A 256 -15.81 8.96 -13.28
N ASP A 257 -16.63 8.25 -14.07
CA ASP A 257 -16.26 7.87 -15.42
C ASP A 257 -15.98 9.09 -16.32
N GLN A 258 -16.71 10.18 -16.12
CA GLN A 258 -16.52 11.43 -16.87
C GLN A 258 -15.17 12.08 -16.54
N ALA A 259 -14.80 12.12 -15.24
CA ALA A 259 -13.52 12.68 -14.80
C ALA A 259 -12.35 11.84 -15.29
N ASP A 260 -12.45 10.51 -15.27
CA ASP A 260 -11.42 9.64 -15.83
C ASP A 260 -11.22 9.85 -17.33
N GLU A 261 -12.32 10.00 -18.08
CA GLU A 261 -12.23 10.30 -19.51
C GLU A 261 -11.61 11.67 -19.78
N GLU A 262 -11.92 12.70 -18.96
CA GLU A 262 -11.29 14.02 -19.04
C GLU A 262 -9.79 13.90 -18.77
N ALA A 263 -9.39 13.18 -17.71
CA ALA A 263 -7.99 12.94 -17.37
C ALA A 263 -7.23 12.24 -18.50
N VAL A 264 -7.83 11.20 -19.09
CA VAL A 264 -7.20 10.46 -20.19
C VAL A 264 -7.05 11.35 -21.41
N ARG A 265 -8.07 12.15 -21.79
CA ARG A 265 -8.00 13.09 -22.92
C ARG A 265 -6.89 14.13 -22.70
N LEU A 266 -6.84 14.72 -21.51
CA LEU A 266 -5.81 15.70 -21.13
C LEU A 266 -4.40 15.14 -21.32
N LEU A 267 -4.15 13.92 -20.83
CA LEU A 267 -2.85 13.26 -20.93
C LEU A 267 -2.52 12.83 -22.36
N GLU A 268 -3.51 12.35 -23.12
CA GLU A 268 -3.31 11.96 -24.53
C GLU A 268 -3.04 13.20 -25.42
N ASP A 269 -3.67 14.33 -25.14
CA ASP A 269 -3.40 15.60 -25.82
C ASP A 269 -1.98 16.11 -25.52
N ALA A 270 -1.57 16.04 -24.26
CA ALA A 270 -0.21 16.40 -23.87
C ALA A 270 0.82 15.46 -24.52
N TYR A 271 0.55 14.15 -24.61
CA TYR A 271 1.40 13.21 -25.34
C TYR A 271 1.50 13.55 -26.82
N ARG A 272 0.37 13.86 -27.49
CA ARG A 272 0.38 14.24 -28.91
C ARG A 272 1.23 15.47 -29.19
N LYS A 273 1.18 16.46 -28.31
CA LYS A 273 1.92 17.72 -28.45
C LYS A 273 3.43 17.56 -28.18
N ARG A 274 3.79 16.77 -27.18
CA ARG A 274 5.17 16.74 -26.63
C ARG A 274 5.94 15.47 -26.96
N GLN A 275 5.26 14.41 -27.39
CA GLN A 275 5.84 13.08 -27.63
C GLN A 275 6.56 12.48 -26.41
N ASP A 276 6.26 12.97 -25.19
CA ASP A 276 6.77 12.42 -23.94
C ASP A 276 5.90 11.27 -23.47
N PHE A 277 6.46 10.07 -23.46
CA PHE A 277 5.74 8.84 -23.13
C PHE A 277 5.19 8.82 -21.71
N SER A 278 5.72 9.62 -20.79
CA SER A 278 5.21 9.72 -19.41
C SER A 278 3.73 10.08 -19.36
N PHE A 279 3.24 10.93 -20.25
CA PHE A 279 1.82 11.25 -20.36
C PHE A 279 0.98 10.04 -20.81
N LYS A 280 1.45 9.31 -21.82
CA LYS A 280 0.79 8.08 -22.30
C LYS A 280 0.74 7.01 -21.22
N GLN A 281 1.83 6.89 -20.46
CA GLN A 281 1.92 5.97 -19.31
C GLN A 281 0.88 6.32 -18.25
N HIS A 282 0.75 7.58 -17.87
CA HIS A 282 -0.26 8.01 -16.87
C HIS A 282 -1.69 7.83 -17.39
N ALA A 283 -1.96 8.11 -18.66
CA ALA A 283 -3.27 7.85 -19.26
C ALA A 283 -3.67 6.37 -19.16
N GLY A 284 -2.73 5.46 -19.41
CA GLY A 284 -2.94 4.01 -19.23
C GLY A 284 -3.24 3.63 -17.79
N LEU A 285 -2.55 4.22 -16.81
CA LEU A 285 -2.80 3.98 -15.38
C LEU A 285 -4.19 4.47 -14.95
N VAL A 286 -4.64 5.64 -15.43
CA VAL A 286 -5.99 6.15 -15.17
C VAL A 286 -7.04 5.17 -15.71
N ARG A 287 -6.91 4.69 -16.94
CA ARG A 287 -7.82 3.68 -17.53
C ARG A 287 -7.86 2.38 -16.72
N ILE A 288 -6.70 1.87 -16.30
CA ILE A 288 -6.61 0.68 -15.45
C ILE A 288 -7.32 0.95 -14.10
N GLY A 289 -7.10 2.11 -13.50
CA GLY A 289 -7.78 2.55 -12.27
C GLY A 289 -9.31 2.56 -12.42
N GLN A 290 -9.83 3.09 -13.53
CA GLN A 290 -11.25 3.11 -13.87
C GLN A 290 -11.83 1.68 -13.93
N PHE A 291 -11.20 0.76 -14.66
CA PHE A 291 -11.67 -0.62 -14.73
C PHE A 291 -11.60 -1.36 -13.39
N LYS A 292 -10.55 -1.12 -12.59
CA LYS A 292 -10.44 -1.69 -11.23
C LYS A 292 -11.55 -1.17 -10.31
N ARG A 293 -11.97 0.08 -10.43
CA ARG A 293 -13.10 0.65 -9.70
C ARG A 293 -14.41 -0.02 -10.11
N LYS A 294 -14.68 -0.10 -11.42
CA LYS A 294 -15.86 -0.81 -11.95
C LYS A 294 -15.91 -2.27 -11.52
N LEU A 295 -14.76 -2.94 -11.47
CA LEU A 295 -14.66 -4.32 -11.01
C LEU A 295 -15.09 -4.45 -9.54
N ARG A 296 -14.59 -3.56 -8.66
CA ARG A 296 -14.99 -3.55 -7.24
C ARG A 296 -16.48 -3.27 -7.04
N GLU A 297 -17.05 -2.35 -7.81
CA GLU A 297 -18.49 -2.04 -7.75
C GLU A 297 -19.34 -3.25 -8.14
N VAL A 298 -18.99 -3.94 -9.23
CA VAL A 298 -19.73 -5.12 -9.68
C VAL A 298 -19.51 -6.29 -8.71
N GLN A 299 -18.31 -6.44 -8.15
CA GLN A 299 -18.04 -7.48 -7.15
C GLN A 299 -18.85 -7.23 -5.88
N ALA A 300 -18.86 -6.01 -5.35
CA ALA A 300 -19.67 -5.64 -4.18
C ALA A 300 -21.17 -5.90 -4.40
N PHE A 301 -21.67 -5.64 -5.61
CA PHE A 301 -23.04 -5.98 -5.97
C PHE A 301 -23.28 -7.49 -5.98
N LEU A 302 -22.36 -8.29 -6.53
CA LEU A 302 -22.44 -9.75 -6.53
C LEU A 302 -22.32 -10.37 -5.15
N ASP A 303 -21.55 -9.79 -4.24
CA ASP A 303 -21.47 -10.24 -2.86
C ASP A 303 -22.82 -10.10 -2.14
N ALA A 304 -23.60 -9.05 -2.50
CA ALA A 304 -24.95 -8.86 -2.01
C ALA A 304 -25.99 -9.72 -2.75
N TYR A 305 -25.79 -10.00 -4.05
CA TYR A 305 -26.71 -10.72 -4.93
C TYR A 305 -25.96 -11.82 -5.73
N PRO A 306 -25.52 -12.93 -5.09
CA PRO A 306 -24.63 -13.91 -5.71
C PRO A 306 -25.19 -14.64 -6.94
N GLU A 307 -26.52 -14.70 -7.09
CA GLU A 307 -27.18 -15.43 -8.17
C GLU A 307 -27.55 -14.53 -9.38
N ASP A 308 -27.23 -13.23 -9.34
CA ASP A 308 -27.54 -12.34 -10.43
C ASP A 308 -26.69 -12.64 -11.69
N ARG A 309 -27.35 -13.19 -12.71
CA ARG A 309 -26.71 -13.60 -13.98
C ARG A 309 -26.18 -12.41 -14.79
N MET A 310 -26.86 -11.27 -14.74
CA MET A 310 -26.41 -10.07 -15.46
C MET A 310 -25.17 -9.48 -14.83
N ALA A 311 -25.11 -9.43 -13.50
CA ALA A 311 -23.92 -8.98 -12.79
C ALA A 311 -22.72 -9.93 -12.99
N LYS A 312 -22.95 -11.27 -13.00
CA LYS A 312 -21.91 -12.26 -13.37
C LYS A 312 -21.36 -11.99 -14.79
N SER A 313 -22.23 -11.74 -15.76
CA SER A 313 -21.83 -11.39 -17.13
C SER A 313 -21.08 -10.06 -17.20
N ARG A 314 -21.56 -9.03 -16.46
CA ARG A 314 -20.90 -7.72 -16.36
C ARG A 314 -19.51 -7.84 -15.73
N LEU A 315 -19.36 -8.65 -14.68
CA LEU A 315 -18.07 -8.94 -14.05
C LEU A 315 -17.07 -9.48 -15.08
N ALA A 316 -17.46 -10.51 -15.82
CA ALA A 316 -16.62 -11.12 -16.87
C ALA A 316 -16.24 -10.09 -17.96
N GLY A 317 -17.18 -9.23 -18.36
CA GLY A 317 -16.93 -8.16 -19.32
C GLY A 317 -15.90 -7.13 -18.83
N VAL A 318 -16.07 -6.65 -17.58
CA VAL A 318 -15.13 -5.70 -16.96
C VAL A 318 -13.75 -6.32 -16.77
N MET A 319 -13.68 -7.58 -16.32
CA MET A 319 -12.41 -8.31 -16.22
C MET A 319 -11.68 -8.42 -17.57
N SER A 320 -12.40 -8.71 -18.64
CA SER A 320 -11.83 -8.77 -19.99
C SER A 320 -11.29 -7.41 -20.44
N GLN A 321 -12.03 -6.32 -20.19
CA GLN A 321 -11.60 -4.96 -20.50
C GLN A 321 -10.35 -4.57 -19.69
N LEU A 322 -10.33 -4.87 -18.40
CA LEU A 322 -9.17 -4.63 -17.53
C LEU A 322 -7.93 -5.38 -18.04
N ASN A 323 -8.07 -6.67 -18.33
CA ASN A 323 -6.95 -7.48 -18.85
C ASN A 323 -6.41 -6.92 -20.18
N ARG A 324 -7.26 -6.46 -21.07
CA ARG A 324 -6.87 -5.83 -22.32
C ARG A 324 -6.12 -4.52 -22.09
N ALA A 325 -6.67 -3.66 -21.23
CA ALA A 325 -6.06 -2.37 -20.90
C ALA A 325 -4.68 -2.55 -20.22
N GLU A 326 -4.56 -3.51 -19.29
CA GLU A 326 -3.28 -3.84 -18.67
C GLU A 326 -2.25 -4.36 -19.67
N LEU A 327 -2.63 -5.28 -20.56
CA LEU A 327 -1.73 -5.79 -21.61
C LEU A 327 -1.23 -4.69 -22.53
N GLU A 328 -2.13 -3.82 -22.99
CA GLU A 328 -1.76 -2.71 -23.86
C GLU A 328 -0.81 -1.73 -23.14
N HIS A 329 -1.16 -1.33 -21.94
CA HIS A 329 -0.38 -0.40 -21.13
C HIS A 329 1.03 -0.91 -20.85
N TYR A 330 1.17 -2.11 -20.26
CA TYR A 330 2.49 -2.66 -19.92
C TYR A 330 3.30 -3.05 -21.17
N GLY A 331 2.64 -3.47 -22.25
CA GLY A 331 3.29 -3.71 -23.52
C GLY A 331 3.92 -2.44 -24.12
N LEU A 332 3.23 -1.30 -24.02
CA LEU A 332 3.77 0.01 -24.41
C LEU A 332 4.91 0.44 -23.47
N CYS A 333 4.78 0.20 -22.16
CA CYS A 333 5.83 0.52 -21.20
C CYS A 333 7.12 -0.27 -21.47
N VAL A 334 7.03 -1.56 -21.76
CA VAL A 334 8.22 -2.37 -22.11
C VAL A 334 8.91 -1.87 -23.39
N LYS A 335 8.14 -1.41 -24.38
CA LYS A 335 8.70 -0.84 -25.63
C LYS A 335 9.46 0.47 -25.37
N ASN A 336 8.97 1.30 -24.47
CA ASN A 336 9.57 2.60 -24.15
C ASN A 336 10.67 2.53 -23.08
N TYR A 337 10.59 1.54 -22.17
CA TYR A 337 11.54 1.32 -21.09
C TYR A 337 12.12 -0.10 -21.16
N PRO A 338 12.88 -0.45 -22.22
CA PRO A 338 13.34 -1.83 -22.46
C PRO A 338 14.35 -2.34 -21.44
N THR A 339 14.92 -1.48 -20.61
CA THR A 339 15.87 -1.85 -19.53
C THR A 339 15.22 -1.96 -18.17
N ASP A 340 13.96 -1.55 -18.01
CA ASP A 340 13.26 -1.61 -16.73
C ASP A 340 12.75 -3.03 -16.45
N LEU A 341 13.44 -3.71 -15.52
CA LEU A 341 13.14 -5.09 -15.13
C LEU A 341 11.80 -5.22 -14.42
N LYS A 342 11.37 -4.18 -13.68
CA LYS A 342 10.07 -4.15 -13.01
C LYS A 342 8.94 -4.13 -14.05
N VAL A 343 9.04 -3.26 -15.04
CA VAL A 343 8.05 -3.15 -16.10
C VAL A 343 7.95 -4.45 -16.92
N LYS A 344 9.08 -5.10 -17.19
CA LYS A 344 9.11 -6.43 -17.83
C LYS A 344 8.40 -7.48 -17.01
N PHE A 345 8.65 -7.51 -15.69
CA PHE A 345 7.98 -8.42 -14.77
C PHE A 345 6.47 -8.20 -14.77
N GLU A 346 6.03 -6.95 -14.64
CA GLU A 346 4.62 -6.59 -14.64
C GLU A 346 3.92 -6.99 -15.95
N TYR A 347 4.55 -6.76 -17.09
CA TYR A 347 4.00 -7.18 -18.38
C TYR A 347 3.92 -8.70 -18.48
N ALA A 348 4.97 -9.41 -18.08
CA ALA A 348 5.03 -10.86 -18.12
C ALA A 348 3.93 -11.52 -17.28
N ILE A 349 3.60 -11.00 -16.10
CA ILE A 349 2.47 -11.48 -15.27
C ILE A 349 1.16 -11.38 -16.07
N ARG A 350 0.93 -10.29 -16.81
CA ARG A 350 -0.29 -10.11 -17.62
C ARG A 350 -0.33 -11.09 -18.79
N LEU A 351 0.81 -11.34 -19.41
CA LEU A 351 0.94 -12.35 -20.45
C LEU A 351 0.62 -13.75 -19.91
N VAL A 352 1.13 -14.11 -18.72
CA VAL A 352 0.83 -15.40 -18.06
C VAL A 352 -0.68 -15.55 -17.79
N ARG A 353 -1.33 -14.51 -17.25
CA ARG A 353 -2.79 -14.49 -17.03
C ARG A 353 -3.58 -14.70 -18.32
N ASN A 354 -3.04 -14.21 -19.44
CA ASN A 354 -3.64 -14.35 -20.76
C ASN A 354 -3.12 -15.57 -21.54
N LYS A 355 -2.46 -16.54 -20.87
CA LYS A 355 -1.95 -17.80 -21.42
C LYS A 355 -0.92 -17.63 -22.55
N ARG A 356 -0.30 -16.44 -22.66
CA ARG A 356 0.76 -16.13 -23.64
C ARG A 356 2.13 -16.50 -23.07
N TYR A 357 2.33 -17.77 -22.78
CA TYR A 357 3.49 -18.26 -22.01
C TYR A 357 4.81 -18.05 -22.74
N ASP A 358 4.85 -18.27 -24.07
CA ASP A 358 6.06 -18.12 -24.87
C ASP A 358 6.61 -16.69 -24.89
N GLU A 359 5.73 -15.72 -24.81
CA GLU A 359 6.11 -14.32 -24.73
C GLU A 359 6.47 -13.89 -23.30
N ALA A 360 5.87 -14.54 -22.28
CA ALA A 360 6.13 -14.23 -20.88
C ALA A 360 7.50 -14.74 -20.42
N ILE A 361 7.90 -15.94 -20.83
CA ILE A 361 9.12 -16.60 -20.36
C ILE A 361 10.37 -15.74 -20.55
N PRO A 362 10.69 -15.20 -21.75
CA PRO A 362 11.88 -14.37 -21.93
C PRO A 362 11.90 -13.13 -21.03
N LEU A 363 10.75 -12.48 -20.85
CA LEU A 363 10.63 -11.30 -19.99
C LEU A 363 10.85 -11.64 -18.52
N LEU A 364 10.34 -12.79 -18.07
CA LEU A 364 10.57 -13.30 -16.71
C LEU A 364 12.04 -13.68 -16.49
N GLN A 365 12.69 -14.29 -17.51
CA GLN A 365 14.12 -14.60 -17.46
C GLN A 365 14.99 -13.35 -17.33
N GLU A 366 14.59 -12.24 -17.95
CA GLU A 366 15.25 -10.97 -17.73
C GLU A 366 14.93 -10.39 -16.34
N ALA A 367 13.68 -10.42 -15.94
CA ALA A 367 13.20 -9.85 -14.67
C ALA A 367 13.82 -10.53 -13.43
N GLN A 368 14.18 -11.83 -13.52
CA GLN A 368 14.85 -12.51 -12.40
C GLN A 368 16.26 -11.97 -12.08
N LYS A 369 16.83 -11.11 -12.94
CA LYS A 369 18.08 -10.40 -12.64
C LYS A 369 17.91 -9.34 -11.53
N ASP A 370 16.68 -8.84 -11.31
CA ASP A 370 16.37 -7.99 -10.17
C ASP A 370 16.14 -8.87 -8.91
N PRO A 371 16.97 -8.72 -7.86
CA PRO A 371 16.83 -9.51 -6.64
C PRO A 371 15.43 -9.46 -6.01
N ARG A 372 14.72 -8.34 -6.16
CA ARG A 372 13.36 -8.14 -5.62
C ARG A 372 12.32 -9.00 -6.31
N HIS A 373 12.51 -9.29 -7.59
CA HIS A 373 11.57 -10.03 -8.41
C HIS A 373 12.03 -11.46 -8.72
N ARG A 374 13.28 -11.82 -8.36
CA ARG A 374 13.90 -13.10 -8.74
C ARG A 374 13.02 -14.30 -8.43
N ILE A 375 12.65 -14.48 -7.17
CA ILE A 375 11.89 -15.66 -6.74
C ILE A 375 10.50 -15.69 -7.38
N ALA A 376 9.81 -14.55 -7.42
CA ALA A 376 8.51 -14.45 -8.06
C ALA A 376 8.59 -14.73 -9.57
N ALA A 377 9.62 -14.24 -10.26
CA ALA A 377 9.84 -14.51 -11.67
C ALA A 377 10.11 -15.99 -11.93
N MET A 378 10.99 -16.62 -11.12
CA MET A 378 11.24 -18.08 -11.22
C MET A 378 9.95 -18.88 -11.01
N GLY A 379 9.15 -18.53 -10.00
CA GLY A 379 7.85 -19.15 -9.75
C GLY A 379 6.88 -19.03 -10.94
N LYS A 380 6.88 -17.88 -11.63
CA LYS A 380 6.04 -17.70 -12.83
C LYS A 380 6.61 -18.42 -14.05
N ILE A 381 7.95 -18.54 -14.22
CA ILE A 381 8.57 -19.38 -15.26
C ILE A 381 8.20 -20.84 -15.05
N GLY A 382 8.35 -21.36 -13.84
CA GLY A 382 7.93 -22.74 -13.51
C GLY A 382 6.46 -22.98 -13.80
N LEU A 383 5.58 -22.01 -13.48
CA LEU A 383 4.17 -22.08 -13.84
C LEU A 383 3.95 -22.10 -15.36
N CYS A 384 4.68 -21.29 -16.13
CA CYS A 384 4.61 -21.32 -17.59
C CYS A 384 5.01 -22.68 -18.15
N PHE A 385 6.10 -23.27 -17.69
CA PHE A 385 6.54 -24.61 -18.10
C PHE A 385 5.52 -25.68 -17.72
N PHE A 386 4.96 -25.62 -16.51
CA PHE A 386 3.87 -26.50 -16.11
C PHE A 386 2.68 -26.42 -17.07
N MET A 387 2.23 -25.21 -17.39
CA MET A 387 1.08 -25.01 -18.30
C MET A 387 1.35 -25.42 -19.74
N LYS A 388 2.63 -25.50 -20.14
CA LYS A 388 3.07 -26.05 -21.42
C LYS A 388 3.26 -27.56 -21.40
N GLY A 389 3.10 -28.23 -20.26
CA GLY A 389 3.34 -29.67 -20.09
C GLY A 389 4.83 -30.03 -19.95
N TRP A 390 5.72 -29.04 -19.76
CA TRP A 390 7.14 -29.27 -19.57
C TRP A 390 7.44 -29.49 -18.09
N PHE A 391 6.96 -30.62 -17.57
CA PHE A 391 6.95 -30.85 -16.13
C PHE A 391 8.36 -31.01 -15.53
N ALA A 392 9.31 -31.59 -16.26
CA ALA A 392 10.68 -31.74 -15.82
C ALA A 392 11.35 -30.36 -15.63
N ASP A 393 11.24 -29.49 -16.63
CA ASP A 393 11.79 -28.13 -16.56
C ASP A 393 11.10 -27.32 -15.46
N ALA A 394 9.80 -27.50 -15.27
CA ALA A 394 9.05 -26.85 -14.20
C ALA A 394 9.55 -27.28 -12.81
N ILE A 395 9.82 -28.57 -12.60
CA ILE A 395 10.39 -29.13 -11.36
C ILE A 395 11.72 -28.48 -11.05
N ASP A 396 12.63 -28.43 -12.05
CA ASP A 396 13.95 -27.85 -11.88
C ASP A 396 13.88 -26.39 -11.44
N ILE A 397 13.04 -25.59 -12.11
CA ILE A 397 12.87 -24.16 -11.77
C ILE A 397 12.22 -23.98 -10.40
N PHE A 398 11.17 -24.73 -10.06
CA PHE A 398 10.55 -24.62 -8.74
C PHE A 398 11.52 -25.05 -7.62
N THR A 399 12.32 -26.08 -7.85
CA THR A 399 13.32 -26.54 -6.88
C THR A 399 14.38 -25.47 -6.66
N GLN A 400 14.95 -24.88 -7.73
CA GLN A 400 15.89 -23.78 -7.63
C GLN A 400 15.29 -22.56 -6.93
N ALA A 401 14.02 -22.24 -7.20
CA ALA A 401 13.33 -21.12 -6.56
C ALA A 401 13.17 -21.37 -5.05
N ILE A 402 12.80 -22.58 -4.62
CA ILE A 402 12.68 -22.97 -3.21
C ILE A 402 14.02 -22.94 -2.50
N GLU A 403 15.09 -23.42 -3.16
CA GLU A 403 16.44 -23.40 -2.59
C GLU A 403 16.96 -21.98 -2.40
N SER A 404 16.70 -21.10 -3.36
CA SER A 404 17.12 -19.69 -3.35
C SER A 404 16.26 -18.81 -2.46
N HIS A 405 15.10 -19.29 -1.99
CA HIS A 405 14.21 -18.51 -1.13
C HIS A 405 14.60 -18.63 0.34
N GLU A 406 14.94 -17.49 0.97
CA GLU A 406 15.42 -17.48 2.37
C GLU A 406 14.34 -17.91 3.37
N ARG A 407 13.10 -17.44 3.17
CA ARG A 407 11.94 -17.73 4.05
C ARG A 407 11.10 -18.88 3.49
N LYS A 408 11.63 -20.09 3.59
CA LYS A 408 11.03 -21.27 2.94
C LYS A 408 9.58 -21.58 3.34
N ASP A 409 9.11 -21.07 4.46
CA ASP A 409 7.83 -21.44 5.07
C ASP A 409 6.78 -20.29 5.01
N ASP A 410 7.08 -19.20 4.29
CA ASP A 410 6.13 -18.14 3.99
C ASP A 410 5.16 -18.54 2.83
N ASP A 411 4.24 -17.64 2.49
CA ASP A 411 3.25 -17.89 1.44
C ASP A 411 3.87 -18.14 0.06
N ILE A 412 5.00 -17.49 -0.22
CA ILE A 412 5.75 -17.71 -1.48
C ILE A 412 6.33 -19.12 -1.47
N GLY A 413 6.96 -19.54 -0.38
CA GLY A 413 7.50 -20.88 -0.23
C GLY A 413 6.44 -21.97 -0.28
N LYS A 414 5.24 -21.73 0.28
CA LYS A 414 4.08 -22.62 0.16
C LYS A 414 3.58 -22.72 -1.29
N GLU A 415 3.46 -21.58 -2.01
CA GLU A 415 3.03 -21.56 -3.40
C GLU A 415 4.00 -22.32 -4.32
N LEU A 416 5.30 -22.11 -4.15
CA LEU A 416 6.33 -22.82 -4.93
C LEU A 416 6.27 -24.33 -4.71
N ARG A 417 6.20 -24.77 -3.45
CA ARG A 417 6.06 -26.20 -3.12
C ARG A 417 4.75 -26.80 -3.64
N TYR A 418 3.66 -26.05 -3.53
CA TYR A 418 2.38 -26.53 -4.05
C TYR A 418 2.44 -26.81 -5.55
N ASN A 419 3.04 -25.88 -6.31
CA ASN A 419 3.21 -26.07 -7.76
C ASN A 419 4.23 -27.17 -8.08
N LEU A 420 5.30 -27.32 -7.29
CA LEU A 420 6.24 -28.44 -7.40
C LEU A 420 5.54 -29.80 -7.18
N GLY A 421 4.70 -29.89 -6.16
CA GLY A 421 3.89 -31.10 -5.92
C GLY A 421 2.98 -31.44 -7.10
N ARG A 422 2.33 -30.43 -7.70
CA ARG A 422 1.52 -30.62 -8.92
C ARG A 422 2.36 -31.14 -10.10
N CYS A 423 3.58 -30.64 -10.25
CA CYS A 423 4.47 -31.14 -11.33
C CYS A 423 4.79 -32.63 -11.12
N TYR A 424 5.08 -33.06 -9.90
CA TYR A 424 5.32 -34.48 -9.58
C TYR A 424 4.06 -35.35 -9.80
N GLU A 425 2.87 -34.85 -9.48
CA GLU A 425 1.60 -35.55 -9.80
C GLU A 425 1.46 -35.79 -11.29
N GLU A 426 1.68 -34.76 -12.13
CA GLU A 426 1.56 -34.86 -13.58
C GLU A 426 2.64 -35.78 -14.21
N GLN A 427 3.82 -35.88 -13.58
CA GLN A 427 4.85 -36.85 -13.96
C GLN A 427 4.58 -38.27 -13.46
N GLY A 428 3.62 -38.46 -12.58
CA GLY A 428 3.33 -39.76 -11.95
C GLY A 428 4.25 -40.13 -10.78
N ASP A 429 5.14 -39.22 -10.34
CA ASP A 429 5.99 -39.42 -9.15
C ASP A 429 5.21 -39.14 -7.88
N ARG A 430 4.34 -40.08 -7.53
CA ARG A 430 3.43 -39.98 -6.37
C ARG A 430 4.18 -39.83 -5.04
N ALA A 431 5.34 -40.49 -4.93
CA ALA A 431 6.13 -40.46 -3.70
C ALA A 431 6.64 -39.05 -3.40
N LYS A 432 7.25 -38.40 -4.40
CA LYS A 432 7.73 -37.02 -4.24
C LYS A 432 6.60 -36.01 -4.11
N ALA A 433 5.50 -36.17 -4.86
CA ALA A 433 4.31 -35.33 -4.72
C ALA A 433 3.79 -35.37 -3.28
N LEU A 434 3.64 -36.59 -2.71
CA LEU A 434 3.20 -36.78 -1.33
C LEU A 434 4.13 -36.15 -0.31
N GLU A 435 5.44 -36.30 -0.49
CA GLU A 435 6.44 -35.68 0.38
C GLU A 435 6.30 -34.16 0.43
N VAL A 436 6.22 -33.52 -0.75
CA VAL A 436 6.10 -32.06 -0.86
C VAL A 436 4.80 -31.55 -0.25
N TYR A 437 3.65 -32.20 -0.53
CA TYR A 437 2.38 -31.79 0.05
C TYR A 437 2.30 -32.00 1.56
N ARG A 438 2.87 -33.09 2.07
CA ARG A 438 2.95 -33.32 3.53
C ARG A 438 3.71 -32.21 4.25
N ARG A 439 4.77 -31.70 3.65
CA ARG A 439 5.49 -30.56 4.23
C ARG A 439 4.64 -29.29 4.29
N ILE A 440 3.82 -29.02 3.27
CA ILE A 440 2.89 -27.91 3.32
C ILE A 440 1.81 -28.14 4.39
N ALA A 441 1.23 -29.35 4.44
CA ALA A 441 0.19 -29.69 5.42
C ALA A 441 0.68 -29.61 6.87
N GLN A 442 1.97 -29.86 7.13
CA GLN A 442 2.59 -29.70 8.45
C GLN A 442 2.70 -28.23 8.87
N LEU A 443 2.85 -27.31 7.91
CA LEU A 443 2.98 -25.88 8.16
C LEU A 443 1.60 -25.19 8.19
N ASP A 444 0.71 -25.63 7.30
CA ASP A 444 -0.60 -25.03 7.06
C ASP A 444 -1.55 -26.08 6.48
N PHE A 445 -2.30 -26.75 7.35
CA PHE A 445 -3.20 -27.82 6.95
C PHE A 445 -4.36 -27.35 6.04
N GLY A 446 -4.76 -26.09 6.19
CA GLY A 446 -5.83 -25.46 5.41
C GLY A 446 -5.38 -24.88 4.07
N TYR A 447 -4.09 -25.01 3.71
CA TYR A 447 -3.59 -24.41 2.48
C TYR A 447 -4.18 -25.06 1.24
N ARG A 448 -5.10 -24.38 0.55
CA ARG A 448 -5.79 -24.84 -0.67
C ARG A 448 -6.40 -26.25 -0.48
N ASP A 449 -6.14 -27.16 -1.42
CA ASP A 449 -6.62 -28.54 -1.43
C ASP A 449 -5.53 -29.57 -1.01
N VAL A 450 -4.50 -29.12 -0.29
CA VAL A 450 -3.33 -29.95 0.06
C VAL A 450 -3.73 -31.17 0.89
N SER A 451 -4.63 -31.03 1.87
CA SER A 451 -5.12 -32.13 2.69
C SER A 451 -5.78 -33.22 1.83
N GLN A 452 -6.63 -32.81 0.89
CA GLN A 452 -7.33 -33.74 -0.02
C GLN A 452 -6.34 -34.46 -0.94
N ARG A 453 -5.31 -33.75 -1.45
CA ARG A 453 -4.25 -34.35 -2.27
C ARG A 453 -3.42 -35.37 -1.50
N VAL A 454 -3.05 -35.05 -0.26
CA VAL A 454 -2.32 -35.98 0.62
C VAL A 454 -3.14 -37.25 0.85
N ASP A 455 -4.43 -37.13 1.15
CA ASP A 455 -5.30 -38.28 1.40
C ASP A 455 -5.47 -39.13 0.14
N LYS A 456 -5.68 -38.52 -1.00
CA LYS A 456 -5.77 -39.20 -2.31
C LYS A 456 -4.50 -39.99 -2.61
N LEU A 457 -3.33 -39.35 -2.54
CA LEU A 457 -2.03 -39.97 -2.84
C LEU A 457 -1.71 -41.14 -1.89
N ARG A 458 -2.16 -41.07 -0.62
CA ARG A 458 -2.00 -42.15 0.36
C ARG A 458 -2.91 -43.38 0.05
N ASN A 459 -4.16 -43.13 -0.37
CA ASN A 459 -5.12 -44.20 -0.65
C ASN A 459 -4.75 -44.91 -1.95
N ASP A 460 -4.42 -44.19 -3.00
CA ASP A 460 -3.96 -44.78 -4.26
C ASP A 460 -2.67 -45.60 -4.09
N GLY A 461 -1.81 -45.30 -3.09
CA GLY A 461 -0.62 -46.08 -2.76
C GLY A 461 -0.93 -47.39 -2.04
N LYS A 462 -2.07 -47.50 -1.33
CA LYS A 462 -2.52 -48.74 -0.67
C LYS A 462 -3.10 -49.73 -1.65
N GLU A 463 -3.85 -49.25 -2.66
CA GLU A 463 -4.44 -50.11 -3.68
C GLU A 463 -3.36 -50.75 -4.58
N SER A 464 -2.30 -50.01 -4.92
CA SER A 464 -1.17 -50.56 -5.70
C SER A 464 -0.23 -51.49 -4.93
N SER A 465 -0.31 -51.54 -3.59
CA SER A 465 0.47 -52.47 -2.74
C SER A 465 -0.30 -53.78 -2.44
N SER A 466 -1.58 -53.85 -2.85
CA SER A 466 -2.48 -54.98 -2.59
C SER A 466 -2.73 -55.86 -3.84
N GLN A 467 -2.08 -55.53 -4.96
CA GLN A 467 -1.98 -56.32 -6.17
C GLN A 467 -0.57 -56.91 -6.33
#